data_4c2bd59915c719639d0959b6c226a70a
#
_entry.id   4c2bd59915c719639d0959b6c226a70a
#
_cell.length_a   1.000
_cell.length_b   1.000
_cell.length_c   1.000
_cell.angle_alpha   90.00
_cell.angle_beta   90.00
_cell.angle_gamma   90.00
#
_symmetry.space_group_name_H-M   'P 1'
#
loop_
_entity.id
_entity.type
_entity.pdbx_description
1 polymer ?
#
loop_
_entity_poly.entity_id
_entity_poly.type
_entity_poly.pdbx_seq_one_letter_code
_entity_poly.pdbx_strand_id
1 'polypeptide(L)'
;MLYGCKKCSDNGRNADRRFLRAPLPVGFEERQDHIGDQSLLSAIEENRRQVSRSIEAKKKSRLGQFLTSQSIAVFMASLFSDQGGHCRLLDAGAGIGSLSAAFLERWISGELHFDAVDLVAFEIDSTLHPNLCHTFLQYASLDNLRVQILGDDFIHASVGSLTGDLFSHSFPSYTHAILNPPYKKLNSFSAHRLALRRVGIETV
;
A
#
# COMPACT_ATOMS: atom_id res chain seq x y z
N MET A 1 19.91 2.61 -14.07
CA MET A 1 19.58 4.04 -13.97
C MET A 1 18.12 4.23 -14.33
N LEU A 2 17.44 5.04 -13.53
CA LEU A 2 16.04 5.44 -13.60
C LEU A 2 15.06 4.43 -12.99
N TYR A 3 15.07 4.38 -11.68
CA TYR A 3 13.87 4.13 -10.91
C TYR A 3 12.91 5.29 -11.20
N GLY A 4 11.97 5.06 -12.07
CA GLY A 4 10.95 6.03 -12.38
C GLY A 4 9.86 6.06 -11.34
N CYS A 5 10.16 6.50 -10.12
CA CYS A 5 9.20 7.24 -9.35
C CYS A 5 9.03 8.56 -10.10
N LYS A 6 8.20 8.60 -11.14
CA LYS A 6 7.86 9.83 -11.82
C LYS A 6 7.21 10.72 -10.79
N LYS A 7 7.94 11.78 -10.40
CA LYS A 7 7.35 12.97 -9.80
C LYS A 7 6.04 13.25 -10.54
N CYS A 8 4.97 13.41 -9.78
CA CYS A 8 3.74 13.99 -10.24
C CYS A 8 4.04 15.41 -10.77
N SER A 9 4.28 15.53 -12.04
CA SER A 9 4.13 16.73 -12.84
C SER A 9 3.99 16.26 -14.28
N ASP A 10 2.76 16.17 -14.77
CA ASP A 10 2.27 16.87 -15.92
C ASP A 10 0.91 16.36 -16.37
N ASN A 11 0.07 17.33 -16.62
CA ASN A 11 -1.20 17.32 -17.33
C ASN A 11 -1.43 16.16 -18.30
N GLY A 12 -2.54 15.49 -18.02
CA GLY A 12 -3.46 14.84 -18.94
C GLY A 12 -2.91 14.39 -20.29
N ARG A 13 -2.76 13.10 -20.46
CA ARG A 13 -3.18 12.25 -21.57
C ARG A 13 -2.41 10.92 -21.54
N ASN A 14 -3.15 9.82 -21.49
CA ASN A 14 -2.65 8.43 -21.60
C ASN A 14 -1.88 7.90 -20.39
N ALA A 15 -2.60 7.50 -19.35
CA ALA A 15 -2.07 6.62 -18.30
C ALA A 15 -2.03 5.17 -18.82
N ASP A 16 -0.94 4.84 -19.50
CA ASP A 16 -0.57 3.47 -19.81
C ASP A 16 -0.29 2.74 -18.48
N ARG A 17 -1.01 1.66 -18.22
CA ARG A 17 -0.88 0.83 -17.00
C ARG A 17 0.49 0.18 -16.96
N ARG A 18 1.49 0.82 -16.37
CA ARG A 18 2.80 0.19 -16.15
C ARG A 18 2.88 -0.35 -14.73
N PHE A 19 2.60 -1.63 -14.61
CA PHE A 19 3.11 -2.42 -13.49
C PHE A 19 4.63 -2.26 -13.42
N LEU A 20 5.17 -2.12 -12.21
CA LEU A 20 6.62 -2.07 -12.00
C LEU A 20 7.26 -3.42 -12.40
N ARG A 21 7.51 -3.61 -13.68
CA ARG A 21 8.53 -4.52 -14.18
C ARG A 21 9.77 -3.66 -14.42
N ALA A 22 10.59 -3.46 -13.41
CA ALA A 22 11.89 -2.87 -13.60
C ALA A 22 12.89 -3.98 -13.91
N PRO A 23 13.65 -3.92 -15.01
CA PRO A 23 14.82 -4.77 -15.15
C PRO A 23 15.83 -4.38 -14.07
N LEU A 24 16.40 -5.38 -13.39
CA LEU A 24 17.48 -5.20 -12.43
C LEU A 24 18.62 -4.41 -13.08
N PRO A 25 19.23 -3.42 -12.41
CA PRO A 25 20.40 -2.74 -12.92
C PRO A 25 21.55 -3.75 -13.05
N VAL A 26 22.16 -3.78 -14.23
CA VAL A 26 23.40 -4.53 -14.49
C VAL A 26 24.47 -3.99 -13.55
N GLY A 27 24.95 -4.82 -12.61
CA GLY A 27 25.98 -4.45 -11.64
C GLY A 27 25.57 -4.60 -10.18
N PHE A 28 24.41 -5.20 -9.88
CA PHE A 28 24.12 -5.63 -8.52
C PHE A 28 24.85 -6.96 -8.29
N GLU A 29 26.08 -6.87 -7.77
CA GLU A 29 26.73 -8.04 -7.14
C GLU A 29 25.80 -8.49 -6.02
N GLU A 30 25.42 -9.78 -6.07
CA GLU A 30 24.78 -10.47 -4.96
C GLU A 30 25.70 -10.36 -3.74
N ARG A 31 25.51 -9.31 -2.95
CA ARG A 31 25.99 -9.37 -1.59
C ARG A 31 25.07 -10.34 -0.86
N GLN A 32 25.48 -11.58 -0.85
CA GLN A 32 25.18 -12.53 0.22
C GLN A 32 25.86 -12.04 1.50
N ASP A 33 25.57 -10.83 1.92
CA ASP A 33 25.91 -10.40 3.26
C ASP A 33 24.89 -11.07 4.16
N HIS A 34 25.35 -12.01 4.97
CA HIS A 34 24.69 -12.50 6.15
C HIS A 34 24.23 -11.29 6.98
N ILE A 35 23.03 -10.78 6.69
CA ILE A 35 22.31 -9.91 7.60
C ILE A 35 21.90 -10.83 8.74
N GLY A 36 22.63 -10.71 9.86
CA GLY A 36 22.34 -11.51 11.04
C GLY A 36 20.89 -11.40 11.42
N ASP A 37 20.22 -12.52 11.39
CA ASP A 37 18.98 -12.96 12.08
C ASP A 37 17.88 -11.93 12.40
N GLN A 38 17.80 -10.80 11.70
CA GLN A 38 16.66 -9.89 11.76
C GLN A 38 15.73 -10.21 10.59
N SER A 39 14.52 -10.70 10.91
CA SER A 39 13.50 -10.90 9.89
C SER A 39 13.23 -9.59 9.14
N LEU A 40 12.85 -9.65 7.86
CA LEU A 40 12.50 -8.49 7.04
C LEU A 40 11.46 -7.59 7.75
N LEU A 41 10.49 -8.19 8.43
CA LEU A 41 9.51 -7.45 9.24
C LEU A 41 10.15 -6.64 10.37
N SER A 42 11.25 -7.11 10.97
CA SER A 42 11.96 -6.34 12.00
C SER A 42 12.67 -5.12 11.43
N ALA A 43 13.23 -5.23 10.22
CA ALA A 43 13.81 -4.09 9.52
C ALA A 43 12.75 -3.04 9.13
N ILE A 44 11.59 -3.48 8.67
CA ILE A 44 10.44 -2.60 8.38
C ILE A 44 9.94 -1.92 9.66
N GLU A 45 9.89 -2.63 10.79
CA GLU A 45 9.49 -2.07 12.09
C GLU A 45 10.47 -1.00 12.58
N GLU A 46 11.78 -1.20 12.42
CA GLU A 46 12.75 -0.17 12.77
C GLU A 46 12.60 1.09 11.89
N ASN A 47 12.43 0.91 10.58
CA ASN A 47 12.11 2.00 9.68
C ASN A 47 10.81 2.72 10.12
N ARG A 48 9.77 1.98 10.48
CA ARG A 48 8.51 2.54 11.00
C ARG A 48 8.74 3.42 12.23
N ARG A 49 9.56 2.95 13.18
CA ARG A 49 9.89 3.70 14.40
C ARG A 49 10.59 5.01 14.08
N GLN A 50 11.56 4.98 13.17
CA GLN A 50 12.30 6.16 12.74
C GLN A 50 11.37 7.16 12.03
N VAL A 51 10.57 6.71 11.07
CA VAL A 51 9.59 7.53 10.37
C VAL A 51 8.56 8.09 11.34
N SER A 52 8.05 7.28 12.27
CA SER A 52 7.08 7.73 13.28
C SER A 52 7.62 8.81 14.19
N ARG A 53 8.92 8.81 14.52
CA ARG A 53 9.57 9.88 15.31
C ARG A 53 9.72 11.15 14.50
N SER A 54 9.97 11.06 13.21
CA SER A 54 10.18 12.22 12.34
C SER A 54 8.89 12.93 11.93
N ILE A 55 7.73 12.24 11.98
CA ILE A 55 6.45 12.87 11.67
C ILE A 55 6.07 13.86 12.79
N GLU A 56 5.88 15.11 12.43
CA GLU A 56 5.48 16.16 13.37
C GLU A 56 4.15 15.82 14.07
N ALA A 57 4.03 16.10 15.35
CA ALA A 57 2.83 15.85 16.14
C ALA A 57 1.57 16.51 15.53
N LYS A 58 1.72 17.72 14.96
CA LYS A 58 0.67 18.44 14.23
C LYS A 58 0.17 17.69 13.00
N LYS A 59 1.10 17.05 12.24
CA LYS A 59 0.77 16.28 11.05
C LYS A 59 0.06 14.99 11.43
N LYS A 60 0.53 14.29 12.47
CA LYS A 60 -0.13 13.11 13.04
C LYS A 60 -1.58 13.41 13.44
N SER A 61 -1.79 14.50 14.17
CA SER A 61 -3.12 14.93 14.61
C SER A 61 -4.04 15.31 13.45
N ARG A 62 -3.50 16.01 12.44
CA ARG A 62 -4.31 16.48 11.29
C ARG A 62 -4.79 15.33 10.40
N LEU A 63 -3.94 14.35 10.16
CA LEU A 63 -4.25 13.22 9.27
C LEU A 63 -4.81 12.02 10.04
N GLY A 64 -4.76 12.01 11.38
CA GLY A 64 -5.11 10.84 12.18
C GLY A 64 -4.17 9.66 11.91
N GLN A 65 -2.94 9.95 11.47
CA GLN A 65 -2.01 9.01 10.88
C GLN A 65 -1.19 8.30 11.95
N PHE A 66 -1.45 7.02 12.15
CA PHE A 66 -0.69 6.15 13.01
C PHE A 66 -0.14 4.99 12.20
N LEU A 67 1.19 4.90 12.07
CA LEU A 67 1.82 3.79 11.37
C LEU A 67 1.63 2.50 12.18
N THR A 68 1.11 1.47 11.56
CA THR A 68 0.80 0.19 12.17
C THR A 68 2.09 -0.51 12.63
N SER A 69 2.13 -0.93 13.90
CA SER A 69 3.26 -1.68 14.44
C SER A 69 3.32 -3.10 13.88
N GLN A 70 4.51 -3.71 13.89
CA GLN A 70 4.73 -5.07 13.41
C GLN A 70 3.78 -6.08 14.07
N SER A 71 3.59 -6.01 15.38
CA SER A 71 2.73 -6.95 16.11
C SER A 71 1.27 -6.89 15.66
N ILE A 72 0.76 -5.67 15.41
CA ILE A 72 -0.59 -5.48 14.88
C ILE A 72 -0.66 -5.94 13.42
N ALA A 73 0.35 -5.64 12.61
CA ALA A 73 0.40 -6.04 11.20
C ALA A 73 0.39 -7.58 11.06
N VAL A 74 1.21 -8.27 11.84
CA VAL A 74 1.25 -9.75 11.88
C VAL A 74 -0.08 -10.32 12.35
N PHE A 75 -0.68 -9.76 13.42
CA PHE A 75 -2.00 -10.17 13.87
C PHE A 75 -3.06 -10.00 12.78
N MET A 76 -3.13 -8.83 12.12
CA MET A 76 -4.11 -8.60 11.07
C MET A 76 -3.88 -9.53 9.88
N ALA A 77 -2.63 -9.74 9.49
CA ALA A 77 -2.30 -10.68 8.42
C ALA A 77 -2.69 -12.13 8.79
N SER A 78 -2.62 -12.51 10.08
CA SER A 78 -3.01 -13.87 10.55
C SER A 78 -4.50 -14.16 10.41
N LEU A 79 -5.35 -13.13 10.23
CA LEU A 79 -6.80 -13.30 10.05
C LEU A 79 -7.19 -13.77 8.65
N PHE A 80 -6.27 -13.71 7.70
CA PHE A 80 -6.55 -14.22 6.35
C PHE A 80 -6.49 -15.74 6.33
N SER A 81 -7.51 -16.34 5.78
CA SER A 81 -7.53 -17.76 5.45
C SER A 81 -7.02 -17.98 4.01
N ASP A 82 -6.40 -19.12 3.80
CA ASP A 82 -5.97 -19.55 2.49
C ASP A 82 -7.17 -19.93 1.60
N GLN A 83 -7.23 -19.30 0.41
CA GLN A 83 -8.29 -19.59 -0.57
C GLN A 83 -7.72 -20.06 -1.92
N GLY A 84 -6.40 -20.07 -2.06
CA GLY A 84 -5.73 -20.38 -3.32
C GLY A 84 -6.00 -19.38 -4.44
N GLY A 85 -5.47 -19.68 -5.64
CA GLY A 85 -5.70 -18.88 -6.84
C GLY A 85 -5.02 -17.51 -6.85
N HIS A 86 -5.59 -16.55 -7.57
CA HIS A 86 -5.01 -15.22 -7.75
C HIS A 86 -5.56 -14.23 -6.72
N CYS A 87 -4.69 -13.75 -5.84
CA CYS A 87 -5.01 -12.72 -4.86
C CYS A 87 -4.91 -11.32 -5.47
N ARG A 88 -5.97 -10.52 -5.35
CA ARG A 88 -5.95 -9.07 -5.62
C ARG A 88 -6.13 -8.34 -4.30
N LEU A 89 -4.99 -7.95 -3.70
CA LEU A 89 -4.93 -7.33 -2.38
C LEU A 89 -5.02 -5.80 -2.47
N LEU A 90 -5.90 -5.23 -1.66
CA LEU A 90 -6.00 -3.79 -1.44
C LEU A 90 -5.39 -3.44 -0.07
N ASP A 91 -4.50 -2.43 -0.05
CA ASP A 91 -4.03 -1.76 1.17
C ASP A 91 -4.37 -0.26 1.08
N ALA A 92 -5.48 0.16 1.70
CA ALA A 92 -5.96 1.53 1.65
C ALA A 92 -5.47 2.33 2.86
N GLY A 93 -4.50 3.20 2.63
CA GLY A 93 -3.75 3.91 3.68
C GLY A 93 -2.52 3.11 4.11
N ALA A 94 -1.72 2.72 3.12
CA ALA A 94 -0.61 1.77 3.31
C ALA A 94 0.50 2.26 4.23
N GLY A 95 0.63 3.59 4.42
CA GLY A 95 1.70 4.17 5.22
C GLY A 95 3.07 3.83 4.64
N ILE A 96 3.86 3.06 5.37
CA ILE A 96 5.14 2.51 4.90
C ILE A 96 5.04 1.05 4.44
N GLY A 97 3.84 0.48 4.35
CA GLY A 97 3.59 -0.88 3.86
C GLY A 97 3.69 -2.00 4.90
N SER A 98 3.60 -1.69 6.19
CA SER A 98 3.74 -2.70 7.27
C SER A 98 2.69 -3.80 7.18
N LEU A 99 1.43 -3.47 6.86
CA LEU A 99 0.34 -4.44 6.72
C LEU A 99 0.55 -5.35 5.53
N SER A 100 0.83 -4.76 4.38
CA SER A 100 1.12 -5.48 3.14
C SER A 100 2.33 -6.40 3.31
N ALA A 101 3.40 -5.94 3.96
CA ALA A 101 4.58 -6.74 4.22
C ALA A 101 4.25 -7.97 5.08
N ALA A 102 3.49 -7.81 6.16
CA ALA A 102 3.08 -8.93 7.00
C ALA A 102 2.23 -9.97 6.23
N PHE A 103 1.38 -9.51 5.30
CA PHE A 103 0.62 -10.40 4.42
C PHE A 103 1.55 -11.15 3.45
N LEU A 104 2.50 -10.43 2.81
CA LEU A 104 3.44 -11.02 1.86
C LEU A 104 4.36 -12.04 2.53
N GLU A 105 4.82 -11.80 3.78
CA GLU A 105 5.64 -12.76 4.52
C GLU A 105 4.89 -14.08 4.74
N ARG A 106 3.59 -14.04 5.06
CA ARG A 106 2.77 -15.25 5.19
C ARG A 106 2.59 -16.00 3.86
N TRP A 107 2.50 -15.27 2.76
CA TRP A 107 2.45 -15.87 1.44
C TRP A 107 3.78 -16.54 1.07
N ILE A 108 4.90 -15.85 1.31
CA ILE A 108 6.25 -16.38 1.03
C ILE A 108 6.57 -17.59 1.92
N SER A 109 6.16 -17.58 3.18
CA SER A 109 6.36 -18.70 4.10
C SER A 109 5.50 -19.93 3.76
N GLY A 110 4.57 -19.82 2.80
CA GLY A 110 3.66 -20.90 2.41
C GLY A 110 2.48 -21.10 3.37
N GLU A 111 2.17 -20.12 4.23
CA GLU A 111 0.95 -20.13 5.03
C GLU A 111 -0.29 -19.72 4.22
N LEU A 112 -0.06 -19.04 3.08
CA LEU A 112 -1.07 -18.68 2.10
C LEU A 112 -0.63 -19.20 0.73
N HIS A 113 -1.50 -19.92 0.01
CA HIS A 113 -1.16 -20.65 -1.22
C HIS A 113 -1.71 -19.95 -2.48
N PHE A 114 -1.54 -18.62 -2.57
CA PHE A 114 -1.93 -17.91 -3.79
C PHE A 114 -0.92 -18.16 -4.92
N ASP A 115 -1.40 -18.40 -6.13
CA ASP A 115 -0.56 -18.56 -7.32
C ASP A 115 0.15 -17.27 -7.70
N ALA A 116 -0.51 -16.13 -7.48
CA ALA A 116 0.00 -14.80 -7.72
C ALA A 116 -0.69 -13.77 -6.82
N VAL A 117 -0.01 -12.67 -6.55
CA VAL A 117 -0.54 -11.53 -5.78
C VAL A 117 -0.40 -10.25 -6.60
N ASP A 118 -1.53 -9.58 -6.87
CA ASP A 118 -1.57 -8.20 -7.35
C ASP A 118 -1.93 -7.29 -6.17
N LEU A 119 -0.99 -6.49 -5.71
CA LEU A 119 -1.15 -5.59 -4.58
C LEU A 119 -1.31 -4.15 -5.06
N VAL A 120 -2.39 -3.49 -4.62
CA VAL A 120 -2.61 -2.06 -4.83
C VAL A 120 -2.60 -1.36 -3.49
N ALA A 121 -1.62 -0.48 -3.31
CA ALA A 121 -1.41 0.30 -2.10
C ALA A 121 -1.75 1.77 -2.34
N PHE A 122 -2.69 2.32 -1.59
CA PHE A 122 -3.01 3.75 -1.60
C PHE A 122 -2.34 4.44 -0.42
N GLU A 123 -1.59 5.51 -0.69
CA GLU A 123 -1.02 6.38 0.35
C GLU A 123 -1.02 7.83 -0.13
N ILE A 124 -1.84 8.65 0.54
CA ILE A 124 -2.01 10.07 0.17
C ILE A 124 -0.83 10.94 0.62
N ASP A 125 -0.10 10.53 1.68
CA ASP A 125 1.06 11.27 2.16
C ASP A 125 2.30 10.95 1.33
N SER A 126 2.58 11.79 0.35
CA SER A 126 3.76 11.64 -0.53
C SER A 126 5.09 11.58 0.23
N THR A 127 5.17 12.05 1.47
CA THR A 127 6.39 11.97 2.28
C THR A 127 6.69 10.55 2.76
N LEU A 128 5.68 9.65 2.73
CA LEU A 128 5.83 8.23 3.06
C LEU A 128 6.16 7.37 1.84
N HIS A 129 5.92 7.86 0.63
CA HIS A 129 6.16 7.09 -0.61
C HIS A 129 7.58 6.51 -0.71
N PRO A 130 8.67 7.22 -0.37
CA PRO A 130 10.01 6.63 -0.42
C PRO A 130 10.15 5.40 0.48
N ASN A 131 9.57 5.43 1.68
CA ASN A 131 9.60 4.32 2.63
C ASN A 131 8.71 3.16 2.15
N LEU A 132 7.53 3.47 1.60
CA LEU A 132 6.62 2.49 1.02
C LEU A 132 7.26 1.77 -0.18
N CYS A 133 7.89 2.53 -1.10
CA CYS A 133 8.66 1.96 -2.20
C CYS A 133 9.82 1.08 -1.70
N HIS A 134 10.56 1.55 -0.68
CA HIS A 134 11.66 0.77 -0.09
C HIS A 134 11.16 -0.56 0.48
N THR A 135 10.03 -0.57 1.18
CA THR A 135 9.40 -1.80 1.69
C THR A 135 9.10 -2.78 0.56
N PHE A 136 8.46 -2.32 -0.53
CA PHE A 136 8.10 -3.23 -1.62
C PHE A 136 9.27 -3.66 -2.51
N LEU A 137 10.35 -2.89 -2.56
CA LEU A 137 11.58 -3.29 -3.25
C LEU A 137 12.21 -4.55 -2.65
N GLN A 138 11.99 -4.83 -1.36
CA GLN A 138 12.47 -6.06 -0.72
C GLN A 138 11.83 -7.33 -1.32
N TYR A 139 10.70 -7.19 -2.00
CA TYR A 139 9.94 -8.28 -2.62
C TYR A 139 10.07 -8.29 -4.15
N ALA A 140 10.96 -7.46 -4.73
CA ALA A 140 11.08 -7.28 -6.18
C ALA A 140 11.54 -8.54 -6.94
N SER A 141 12.12 -9.52 -6.25
CA SER A 141 12.54 -10.80 -6.84
C SER A 141 11.40 -11.81 -7.05
N LEU A 142 10.19 -11.52 -6.56
CA LEU A 142 9.06 -12.42 -6.69
C LEU A 142 8.37 -12.21 -8.05
N ASP A 143 8.49 -13.18 -8.97
CA ASP A 143 7.94 -13.09 -10.32
C ASP A 143 6.41 -13.03 -10.37
N ASN A 144 5.75 -13.62 -9.37
CA ASN A 144 4.30 -13.70 -9.25
C ASN A 144 3.72 -12.62 -8.32
N LEU A 145 4.50 -11.61 -7.93
CA LEU A 145 4.04 -10.40 -7.25
C LEU A 145 4.01 -9.20 -8.20
N ARG A 146 2.88 -8.49 -8.22
CA ARG A 146 2.78 -7.19 -8.85
C ARG A 146 2.36 -6.17 -7.81
N VAL A 147 3.05 -5.03 -7.78
CA VAL A 147 2.76 -3.95 -6.84
C VAL A 147 2.47 -2.65 -7.59
N GLN A 148 1.38 -1.99 -7.21
CA GLN A 148 1.03 -0.66 -7.66
C GLN A 148 0.86 0.26 -6.45
N ILE A 149 1.57 1.39 -6.44
CA ILE A 149 1.42 2.43 -5.42
C ILE A 149 0.67 3.60 -6.04
N LEU A 150 -0.42 4.02 -5.41
CA LEU A 150 -1.26 5.12 -5.82
C LEU A 150 -1.21 6.24 -4.77
N GLY A 151 -0.94 7.46 -5.21
CA GLY A 151 -0.88 8.66 -4.36
C GLY A 151 -2.24 9.33 -4.15
N ASP A 152 -3.32 8.69 -4.61
CA ASP A 152 -4.67 9.24 -4.57
C ASP A 152 -5.35 8.98 -3.22
N ASP A 153 -6.35 9.81 -2.92
CA ASP A 153 -7.27 9.53 -1.83
C ASP A 153 -8.16 8.33 -2.20
N PHE A 154 -8.05 7.24 -1.46
CA PHE A 154 -8.79 6.00 -1.73
C PHE A 154 -10.31 6.21 -1.80
N ILE A 155 -10.88 7.04 -0.91
CA ILE A 155 -12.33 7.28 -0.87
C ILE A 155 -12.77 7.99 -2.15
N HIS A 156 -12.08 9.06 -2.53
CA HIS A 156 -12.40 9.79 -3.76
C HIS A 156 -12.20 8.95 -5.01
N ALA A 157 -11.12 8.20 -5.09
CA ALA A 157 -10.81 7.31 -6.20
C ALA A 157 -11.88 6.21 -6.35
N SER A 158 -12.30 5.60 -5.23
CA SER A 158 -13.33 4.56 -5.21
C SER A 158 -14.70 5.09 -5.60
N VAL A 159 -15.10 6.25 -5.07
CA VAL A 159 -16.38 6.90 -5.45
C VAL A 159 -16.38 7.24 -6.95
N GLY A 160 -15.30 7.81 -7.47
CA GLY A 160 -15.15 8.09 -8.89
C GLY A 160 -15.32 6.84 -9.76
N SER A 161 -14.69 5.73 -9.36
CA SER A 161 -14.85 4.45 -10.05
C SER A 161 -16.28 3.91 -10.03
N LEU A 162 -17.00 4.06 -8.91
CA LEU A 162 -18.39 3.62 -8.76
C LEU A 162 -19.37 4.48 -9.56
N THR A 163 -19.09 5.77 -9.71
CA THR A 163 -19.96 6.70 -10.46
C THR A 163 -19.73 6.67 -11.96
N GLY A 164 -18.71 5.94 -12.43
CA GLY A 164 -18.37 5.87 -13.86
C GLY A 164 -17.86 7.20 -14.41
N ASP A 165 -17.23 8.03 -13.60
CA ASP A 165 -16.62 9.28 -14.03
C ASP A 165 -15.57 8.98 -15.12
N LEU A 166 -15.66 9.69 -16.24
CA LEU A 166 -14.75 9.52 -17.41
C LEU A 166 -13.28 9.70 -17.08
N PHE A 167 -12.97 10.37 -15.98
CA PHE A 167 -11.61 10.61 -15.49
C PHE A 167 -11.19 9.68 -14.34
N SER A 168 -12.11 8.82 -13.88
CA SER A 168 -11.82 7.89 -12.80
C SER A 168 -11.18 6.60 -13.32
N HIS A 169 -10.26 6.08 -12.53
CA HIS A 169 -9.69 4.77 -12.80
C HIS A 169 -10.74 3.69 -12.50
N SER A 170 -11.01 2.81 -13.47
CA SER A 170 -11.71 1.57 -13.20
C SER A 170 -10.79 0.66 -12.41
N PHE A 171 -11.08 0.43 -11.15
CA PHE A 171 -10.33 -0.52 -10.35
C PHE A 171 -10.85 -1.94 -10.60
N PRO A 172 -9.93 -2.92 -10.72
CA PRO A 172 -10.35 -4.31 -10.72
C PRO A 172 -10.99 -4.65 -9.36
N SER A 173 -11.93 -5.61 -9.34
CA SER A 173 -12.46 -6.10 -8.08
C SER A 173 -11.35 -6.71 -7.23
N TYR A 174 -11.18 -6.24 -6.01
CA TYR A 174 -10.27 -6.84 -5.04
C TYR A 174 -10.87 -8.11 -4.45
N THR A 175 -10.02 -9.12 -4.20
CA THR A 175 -10.44 -10.35 -3.52
C THR A 175 -10.19 -10.26 -2.03
N HIS A 176 -9.16 -9.51 -1.64
CA HIS A 176 -8.74 -9.33 -0.26
C HIS A 176 -8.44 -7.85 0.01
N ALA A 177 -8.63 -7.42 1.26
CA ALA A 177 -8.26 -6.09 1.70
C ALA A 177 -7.65 -6.16 3.10
N ILE A 178 -6.53 -5.45 3.31
CA ILE A 178 -5.91 -5.25 4.61
C ILE A 178 -5.74 -3.75 4.79
N LEU A 179 -6.34 -3.18 5.84
CA LEU A 179 -6.30 -1.74 6.04
C LEU A 179 -6.46 -1.39 7.51
N ASN A 180 -5.74 -0.36 7.93
CA ASN A 180 -5.88 0.26 9.24
C ASN A 180 -6.13 1.76 9.03
N PRO A 181 -7.40 2.16 8.79
CA PRO A 181 -7.73 3.53 8.40
C PRO A 181 -7.49 4.51 9.55
N PRO A 182 -7.27 5.80 9.24
CA PRO A 182 -7.07 6.81 10.27
C PRO A 182 -8.30 6.96 11.17
N TYR A 183 -8.07 6.95 12.49
CA TYR A 183 -9.11 7.09 13.52
C TYR A 183 -9.54 8.55 13.68
N LYS A 184 -10.09 9.14 12.64
CA LYS A 184 -10.59 10.51 12.69
C LYS A 184 -12.07 10.55 12.39
N LYS A 185 -12.85 11.17 13.31
CA LYS A 185 -14.28 11.39 13.06
C LYS A 185 -14.46 12.30 11.84
N LEU A 186 -15.22 11.82 10.86
CA LEU A 186 -15.60 12.62 9.71
C LEU A 186 -16.71 13.59 10.09
N ASN A 187 -16.49 14.88 9.86
CA ASN A 187 -17.56 15.88 10.02
C ASN A 187 -18.67 15.63 9.00
N SER A 188 -19.90 15.98 9.38
CA SER A 188 -21.10 15.78 8.53
C SER A 188 -20.99 16.41 7.14
N PHE A 189 -20.20 17.47 7.01
CA PHE A 189 -19.96 18.21 5.76
C PHE A 189 -18.58 17.99 5.18
N SER A 190 -17.84 16.96 5.63
CA SER A 190 -16.53 16.65 5.04
C SER A 190 -16.70 16.20 3.59
N ALA A 191 -15.70 16.50 2.74
CA ALA A 191 -15.70 16.09 1.33
C ALA A 191 -15.88 14.57 1.17
N HIS A 192 -15.23 13.77 2.02
CA HIS A 192 -15.37 12.31 2.03
C HIS A 192 -16.79 11.86 2.33
N ARG A 193 -17.46 12.45 3.35
CA ARG A 193 -18.82 12.07 3.70
C ARG A 193 -19.81 12.45 2.60
N LEU A 194 -19.64 13.61 1.98
CA LEU A 194 -20.43 14.04 0.84
C LEU A 194 -20.22 13.14 -0.38
N ALA A 195 -18.99 12.74 -0.64
CA ALA A 195 -18.64 11.82 -1.73
C ALA A 195 -19.30 10.44 -1.51
N LEU A 196 -19.18 9.86 -0.32
CA LEU A 196 -19.78 8.55 0.02
C LEU A 196 -21.31 8.57 -0.10
N ARG A 197 -21.97 9.65 0.34
CA ARG A 197 -23.43 9.81 0.19
C ARG A 197 -23.89 9.79 -1.26
N ARG A 198 -23.11 10.32 -2.20
CA ARG A 198 -23.45 10.29 -3.64
C ARG A 198 -23.59 8.88 -4.19
N VAL A 199 -22.92 7.91 -3.60
CA VAL A 199 -22.97 6.49 -3.98
C VAL A 199 -23.80 5.65 -2.99
N GLY A 200 -24.62 6.30 -2.15
CA GLY A 200 -25.53 5.62 -1.23
C GLY A 200 -24.88 5.04 0.03
N ILE A 201 -23.62 5.41 0.32
CA ILE A 201 -22.92 4.96 1.53
C ILE A 201 -23.09 6.00 2.63
N GLU A 202 -23.84 5.63 3.68
CA GLU A 202 -23.99 6.46 4.87
C GLU A 202 -22.92 6.12 5.91
N THR A 203 -22.36 7.18 6.51
CA THR A 203 -21.37 7.07 7.59
C THR A 203 -21.96 7.68 8.86
N VAL A 204 -21.84 7.01 9.99
CA VAL A 204 -22.28 7.46 11.31
C VAL A 204 -21.25 8.38 11.95
#